data_f0089c87717e3d35294a78bcc43a1121
#
_entry.id   f0089c87717e3d35294a78bcc43a1121
#
_cell.length_a   1.000
_cell.length_b   1.000
_cell.length_c   1.000
_cell.angle_alpha   90.00
_cell.angle_beta   90.00
_cell.angle_gamma   90.00
#
_symmetry.space_group_name_H-M   'P 1'
#
loop_
_entity.id
_entity.type
_entity.pdbx_description
1 polymer ?
#
loop_
_entity_poly.entity_id
_entity_poly.type
_entity_poly.pdbx_seq_one_letter_code
_entity_poly.pdbx_strand_id
1 'polypeptide(L)'
;MKIWLRISLAAIAALSCVSLVQAEGWGSGTELPATLEGFALEGEMPEMEGKVTLVDFWASWCAPCKAAFPEMEKLYQKFKDEGFQIVAVSVDQKANQMQRFLDKQKPSFATPHDAGQQLVKAAEISVMPSSFLVDRKGVIRFVHEGWHGKESVENLRDQIQALLAE
;
A
#
# COMPACT_ATOMS: atom_id res chain seq x y z
N MET A 1 -37.46 -18.39 -65.58
CA MET A 1 -36.58 -17.24 -65.27
C MET A 1 -36.39 -17.24 -63.77
N LYS A 2 -35.25 -17.83 -63.28
CA LYS A 2 -34.95 -18.02 -61.84
C LYS A 2 -33.87 -17.03 -61.44
N ILE A 3 -34.21 -16.04 -60.59
CA ILE A 3 -33.28 -15.06 -60.08
C ILE A 3 -32.71 -15.64 -58.79
N TRP A 4 -31.39 -15.88 -58.78
CA TRP A 4 -30.65 -16.32 -57.57
C TRP A 4 -30.16 -15.10 -56.82
N LEU A 5 -30.72 -14.88 -55.64
CA LEU A 5 -30.29 -13.83 -54.71
C LEU A 5 -29.12 -14.41 -53.88
N ARG A 6 -27.91 -13.88 -54.12
CA ARG A 6 -26.70 -14.18 -53.34
C ARG A 6 -26.69 -13.28 -52.13
N ILE A 7 -26.93 -13.86 -50.96
CA ILE A 7 -26.75 -13.20 -49.69
C ILE A 7 -25.29 -13.40 -49.27
N SER A 8 -24.49 -12.34 -49.31
CA SER A 8 -23.13 -12.33 -48.77
C SER A 8 -23.19 -12.15 -47.24
N LEU A 9 -22.90 -13.20 -46.48
CA LEU A 9 -22.62 -13.06 -45.04
C LEU A 9 -21.23 -12.47 -44.88
N ALA A 10 -21.15 -11.18 -44.55
CA ALA A 10 -19.95 -10.58 -44.00
C ALA A 10 -19.87 -10.87 -42.52
N ALA A 11 -19.05 -11.84 -42.13
CA ALA A 11 -18.73 -12.13 -40.71
C ALA A 11 -17.81 -11.02 -40.20
N ILE A 12 -18.35 -10.11 -39.40
CA ILE A 12 -17.56 -9.15 -38.63
C ILE A 12 -17.01 -9.88 -37.41
N ALA A 13 -15.76 -10.29 -37.48
CA ALA A 13 -15.00 -10.77 -36.33
C ALA A 13 -14.63 -9.58 -35.46
N ALA A 14 -15.43 -9.29 -34.43
CA ALA A 14 -15.05 -8.38 -33.38
C ALA A 14 -13.92 -9.02 -32.54
N LEU A 15 -12.68 -8.65 -32.82
CA LEU A 15 -11.56 -8.94 -31.92
C LEU A 15 -11.76 -8.13 -30.63
N SER A 16 -12.33 -8.77 -29.63
CA SER A 16 -12.29 -8.26 -28.26
C SER A 16 -10.85 -8.29 -27.78
N CYS A 17 -10.18 -7.15 -27.83
CA CYS A 17 -8.89 -6.93 -27.21
C CYS A 17 -9.12 -6.97 -25.69
N VAL A 18 -9.06 -8.16 -25.09
CA VAL A 18 -8.98 -8.31 -23.64
C VAL A 18 -7.56 -7.87 -23.28
N SER A 19 -7.41 -6.61 -22.88
CA SER A 19 -6.19 -6.14 -22.25
C SER A 19 -6.04 -6.94 -20.95
N LEU A 20 -5.12 -7.90 -20.93
CA LEU A 20 -4.62 -8.50 -19.72
C LEU A 20 -3.90 -7.38 -18.96
N VAL A 21 -4.60 -6.75 -18.03
CA VAL A 21 -3.97 -5.92 -17.00
C VAL A 21 -3.15 -6.91 -16.17
N GLN A 22 -1.86 -7.01 -16.49
CA GLN A 22 -0.91 -7.65 -15.60
C GLN A 22 -0.95 -6.82 -14.33
N ALA A 23 -1.24 -7.45 -13.20
CA ALA A 23 -1.08 -6.84 -11.89
C ALA A 23 0.43 -6.66 -11.70
N GLU A 24 0.94 -5.51 -12.13
CA GLU A 24 2.26 -5.06 -11.72
C GLU A 24 2.17 -4.76 -10.22
N GLY A 25 3.21 -5.13 -9.47
CA GLY A 25 3.29 -4.82 -8.04
C GLY A 25 3.09 -3.33 -7.75
N TRP A 26 2.91 -2.98 -6.50
CA TRP A 26 2.63 -1.60 -6.11
C TRP A 26 3.77 -0.66 -6.47
N GLY A 27 3.52 0.23 -7.42
CA GLY A 27 4.46 1.24 -7.89
C GLY A 27 3.88 2.65 -7.85
N SER A 28 4.72 3.65 -8.12
CA SER A 28 4.26 5.04 -8.26
C SER A 28 3.21 5.15 -9.37
N GLY A 29 2.08 5.78 -9.06
CA GLY A 29 0.92 5.90 -9.95
C GLY A 29 -0.16 4.83 -9.74
N THR A 30 0.07 3.81 -8.90
CA THR A 30 -0.96 2.80 -8.55
C THR A 30 -1.98 3.40 -7.58
N GLU A 31 -3.26 3.16 -7.82
CA GLU A 31 -4.35 3.52 -6.90
C GLU A 31 -4.51 2.45 -5.81
N LEU A 32 -4.40 2.87 -4.55
CA LEU A 32 -4.29 1.96 -3.41
C LEU A 32 -5.61 1.62 -2.68
N PRO A 33 -6.62 2.50 -2.53
CA PRO A 33 -7.78 2.24 -1.66
C PRO A 33 -8.55 0.97 -2.00
N ALA A 34 -8.85 0.74 -3.26
CA ALA A 34 -9.56 -0.45 -3.72
C ALA A 34 -8.76 -1.74 -3.50
N THR A 35 -7.44 -1.64 -3.38
CA THR A 35 -6.55 -2.78 -3.18
C THR A 35 -6.58 -3.28 -1.74
N LEU A 36 -6.68 -2.38 -0.75
CA LEU A 36 -6.70 -2.76 0.68
C LEU A 36 -8.05 -3.34 1.11
N GLU A 37 -9.16 -2.84 0.58
CA GLU A 37 -10.51 -3.31 0.93
C GLU A 37 -10.78 -4.77 0.56
N GLY A 38 -10.06 -5.32 -0.43
CA GLY A 38 -10.16 -6.71 -0.86
C GLY A 38 -9.39 -7.72 -0.01
N PHE A 39 -8.58 -7.28 0.95
CA PHE A 39 -7.73 -8.15 1.76
C PHE A 39 -8.26 -8.30 3.18
N ALA A 40 -8.23 -9.55 3.69
CA ALA A 40 -8.67 -9.87 5.05
C ALA A 40 -7.58 -9.48 6.07
N LEU A 41 -7.45 -8.18 6.35
CA LEU A 41 -6.55 -7.68 7.38
C LEU A 41 -7.22 -7.78 8.75
N GLU A 42 -6.48 -8.27 9.75
CA GLU A 42 -6.95 -8.32 11.14
C GLU A 42 -6.56 -7.02 11.86
N GLY A 43 -7.49 -6.44 12.60
CA GLY A 43 -7.28 -5.19 13.35
C GLY A 43 -8.03 -4.00 12.75
N GLU A 44 -7.77 -2.83 13.32
CA GLU A 44 -8.41 -1.59 12.90
C GLU A 44 -7.75 -1.01 11.65
N MET A 45 -8.57 -0.73 10.65
CA MET A 45 -8.16 -0.03 9.43
C MET A 45 -8.77 1.38 9.47
N PRO A 46 -7.94 2.42 9.43
CA PRO A 46 -8.44 3.79 9.35
C PRO A 46 -8.97 4.09 7.94
N GLU A 47 -9.88 5.04 7.84
CA GLU A 47 -10.30 5.59 6.56
C GLU A 47 -9.13 6.33 5.91
N MET A 48 -8.82 5.95 4.65
CA MET A 48 -7.67 6.47 3.93
C MET A 48 -8.04 7.61 2.96
N GLU A 49 -9.33 7.73 2.60
CA GLU A 49 -9.80 8.75 1.68
C GLU A 49 -9.54 10.17 2.22
N GLY A 50 -9.01 11.02 1.38
CA GLY A 50 -8.69 12.41 1.73
C GLY A 50 -7.48 12.59 2.67
N LYS A 51 -6.76 11.51 3.01
CA LYS A 51 -5.58 11.53 3.86
C LYS A 51 -4.31 11.23 3.07
N VAL A 52 -3.21 11.88 3.46
CA VAL A 52 -1.87 11.43 3.05
C VAL A 52 -1.52 10.23 3.93
N THR A 53 -1.31 9.07 3.32
CA THR A 53 -1.15 7.81 4.07
C THR A 53 0.19 7.16 3.76
N LEU A 54 0.95 6.82 4.80
CA LEU A 54 2.11 5.94 4.69
C LEU A 54 1.65 4.51 4.98
N VAL A 55 1.64 3.66 3.95
CA VAL A 55 1.43 2.21 4.11
C VAL A 55 2.79 1.54 4.22
N ASP A 56 3.11 0.96 5.37
CA ASP A 56 4.39 0.35 5.67
C ASP A 56 4.24 -1.16 5.93
N PHE A 57 5.06 -1.98 5.29
CA PHE A 57 5.11 -3.42 5.55
C PHE A 57 6.27 -3.75 6.48
N TRP A 58 5.96 -4.43 7.58
CA TRP A 58 6.93 -4.73 8.62
C TRP A 58 6.73 -6.09 9.28
N ALA A 59 7.71 -6.51 10.08
CA ALA A 59 7.58 -7.68 10.95
C ALA A 59 8.38 -7.51 12.24
N SER A 60 7.97 -8.19 13.30
CA SER A 60 8.63 -8.15 14.61
C SER A 60 10.05 -8.74 14.63
N TRP A 61 10.38 -9.59 13.67
CA TRP A 61 11.71 -10.17 13.48
C TRP A 61 12.64 -9.31 12.60
N CYS A 62 12.11 -8.28 11.92
CA CYS A 62 12.84 -7.41 11.02
C CYS A 62 13.55 -6.29 11.81
N ALA A 63 14.87 -6.35 11.89
CA ALA A 63 15.64 -5.37 12.66
C ALA A 63 15.52 -3.93 12.12
N PRO A 64 15.67 -3.65 10.80
CA PRO A 64 15.48 -2.29 10.28
C PRO A 64 14.04 -1.78 10.45
N CYS A 65 13.01 -2.65 10.36
CA CYS A 65 11.63 -2.26 10.64
C CYS A 65 11.47 -1.75 12.09
N LYS A 66 12.06 -2.47 13.05
CA LYS A 66 12.03 -2.05 14.46
C LYS A 66 12.73 -0.71 14.70
N ALA A 67 13.76 -0.41 13.94
CA ALA A 67 14.45 0.88 14.02
C ALA A 67 13.62 2.02 13.40
N ALA A 68 12.76 1.73 12.42
CA ALA A 68 11.87 2.70 11.79
C ALA A 68 10.73 3.17 12.71
N PHE A 69 10.16 2.29 13.54
CA PHE A 69 8.96 2.56 14.34
C PHE A 69 9.02 3.83 15.19
N PRO A 70 10.07 4.09 15.99
CA PRO A 70 10.15 5.32 16.79
C PRO A 70 10.19 6.59 15.93
N GLU A 71 10.79 6.52 14.75
CA GLU A 71 10.88 7.67 13.84
C GLU A 71 9.54 7.88 13.10
N MET A 72 8.88 6.81 12.70
CA MET A 72 7.52 6.87 12.13
C MET A 72 6.54 7.46 13.15
N GLU A 73 6.64 7.08 14.44
CA GLU A 73 5.82 7.67 15.50
C GLU A 73 6.03 9.18 15.60
N LYS A 74 7.29 9.67 15.53
CA LYS A 74 7.58 11.10 15.54
C LYS A 74 6.97 11.82 14.33
N LEU A 75 7.07 11.24 13.14
CA LEU A 75 6.46 11.79 11.92
C LEU A 75 4.93 11.83 12.05
N TYR A 76 4.34 10.73 12.54
CA TYR A 76 2.90 10.66 12.76
C TYR A 76 2.42 11.74 13.75
N GLN A 77 3.03 11.85 14.92
CA GLN A 77 2.67 12.87 15.90
C GLN A 77 2.82 14.30 15.37
N LYS A 78 3.79 14.52 14.49
CA LYS A 78 4.02 15.84 13.89
C LYS A 78 2.94 16.23 12.87
N PHE A 79 2.46 15.29 12.05
CA PHE A 79 1.63 15.60 10.88
C PHE A 79 0.18 15.08 10.94
N LYS A 80 -0.19 14.30 11.96
CA LYS A 80 -1.54 13.71 12.06
C LYS A 80 -2.67 14.73 12.01
N ASP A 81 -2.47 15.88 12.64
CA ASP A 81 -3.47 16.94 12.70
C ASP A 81 -3.59 17.72 11.37
N GLU A 82 -2.62 17.54 10.45
CA GLU A 82 -2.61 18.08 9.10
C GLU A 82 -3.23 17.12 8.06
N GLY A 83 -3.66 15.92 8.50
CA GLY A 83 -4.27 14.91 7.64
C GLY A 83 -3.32 13.84 7.15
N PHE A 84 -2.21 13.61 7.88
CA PHE A 84 -1.32 12.47 7.67
C PHE A 84 -1.69 11.29 8.55
N GLN A 85 -1.55 10.08 8.03
CA GLN A 85 -1.71 8.85 8.79
C GLN A 85 -0.72 7.78 8.38
N ILE A 86 -0.58 6.75 9.24
CA ILE A 86 0.25 5.58 8.99
C ILE A 86 -0.59 4.33 9.16
N VAL A 87 -0.45 3.39 8.23
CA VAL A 87 -0.99 2.03 8.28
C VAL A 87 0.20 1.08 8.18
N ALA A 88 0.67 0.59 9.33
CA ALA A 88 1.81 -0.31 9.40
C ALA A 88 1.32 -1.77 9.40
N VAL A 89 1.33 -2.40 8.23
CA VAL A 89 0.84 -3.76 8.01
C VAL A 89 1.88 -4.77 8.47
N SER A 90 1.56 -5.54 9.50
CA SER A 90 2.43 -6.63 9.95
C SER A 90 2.28 -7.87 9.09
N VAL A 91 3.41 -8.43 8.67
CA VAL A 91 3.49 -9.72 7.97
C VAL A 91 3.99 -10.86 8.87
N ASP A 92 3.94 -10.69 10.19
CA ASP A 92 4.27 -11.76 11.13
C ASP A 92 3.37 -12.97 10.90
N GLN A 93 3.93 -14.17 10.89
CA GLN A 93 3.13 -15.40 10.79
C GLN A 93 2.29 -15.68 12.04
N LYS A 94 2.67 -15.09 13.17
CA LYS A 94 2.01 -15.29 14.45
C LYS A 94 1.65 -13.96 15.10
N ALA A 95 0.37 -13.71 15.28
CA ALA A 95 -0.16 -12.49 15.91
C ALA A 95 0.48 -12.20 17.29
N ASN A 96 0.82 -13.23 18.08
CA ASN A 96 1.45 -13.02 19.38
C ASN A 96 2.89 -12.48 19.30
N GLN A 97 3.61 -12.65 18.18
CA GLN A 97 4.93 -12.05 17.98
C GLN A 97 4.80 -10.56 17.67
N MET A 98 3.89 -10.22 16.76
CA MET A 98 3.49 -8.84 16.49
C MET A 98 3.07 -8.13 17.80
N GLN A 99 2.12 -8.72 18.55
CA GLN A 99 1.58 -8.10 19.76
C GLN A 99 2.66 -7.80 20.80
N ARG A 100 3.60 -8.73 21.06
CA ARG A 100 4.71 -8.50 21.98
C ARG A 100 5.60 -7.31 21.60
N PHE A 101 5.75 -7.05 20.31
CA PHE A 101 6.48 -5.88 19.81
C PHE A 101 5.65 -4.61 20.02
N LEU A 102 4.38 -4.64 19.64
CA LEU A 102 3.46 -3.50 19.77
C LEU A 102 3.26 -3.09 21.23
N ASP A 103 3.18 -4.04 22.18
CA ASP A 103 3.08 -3.78 23.62
C ASP A 103 4.26 -2.96 24.16
N LYS A 104 5.44 -3.09 23.52
CA LYS A 104 6.65 -2.35 23.89
C LYS A 104 6.73 -0.99 23.21
N GLN A 105 6.38 -0.94 21.92
CA GLN A 105 6.49 0.29 21.11
C GLN A 105 5.31 1.24 21.34
N LYS A 106 4.11 0.69 21.53
CA LYS A 106 2.84 1.44 21.71
C LYS A 106 2.63 2.52 20.67
N PRO A 107 2.69 2.18 19.36
CA PRO A 107 2.47 3.17 18.32
C PRO A 107 1.06 3.75 18.42
N SER A 108 0.92 5.03 18.03
CA SER A 108 -0.37 5.72 18.01
C SER A 108 -1.09 5.60 16.66
N PHE A 109 -0.45 4.97 15.68
CA PHE A 109 -0.99 4.72 14.35
C PHE A 109 -1.50 3.28 14.22
N ALA A 110 -2.29 3.03 13.17
CA ALA A 110 -2.88 1.71 12.91
C ALA A 110 -1.83 0.65 12.55
N THR A 111 -1.99 -0.53 13.11
CA THR A 111 -1.08 -1.66 12.91
C THR A 111 -1.85 -2.95 12.58
N PRO A 112 -2.52 -3.02 11.42
CA PRO A 112 -3.24 -4.23 11.01
C PRO A 112 -2.29 -5.38 10.72
N HIS A 113 -2.82 -6.60 10.78
CA HIS A 113 -2.09 -7.84 10.58
C HIS A 113 -2.53 -8.52 9.28
N ASP A 114 -1.62 -8.75 8.36
CA ASP A 114 -1.81 -9.57 7.15
C ASP A 114 -1.49 -11.04 7.46
N ALA A 115 -2.33 -11.67 8.30
CA ALA A 115 -2.15 -13.05 8.77
C ALA A 115 -2.04 -14.07 7.62
N GLY A 116 -2.78 -13.82 6.54
CA GLY A 116 -2.76 -14.64 5.34
C GLY A 116 -1.63 -14.34 4.38
N GLN A 117 -0.88 -13.28 4.63
CA GLN A 117 0.18 -12.77 3.75
C GLN A 117 -0.30 -12.54 2.31
N GLN A 118 -1.56 -12.16 2.16
CA GLN A 118 -2.18 -11.94 0.85
C GLN A 118 -1.84 -10.56 0.31
N LEU A 119 -1.89 -9.54 1.17
CA LEU A 119 -1.59 -8.17 0.80
C LEU A 119 -0.10 -8.00 0.46
N VAL A 120 0.80 -8.54 1.28
CA VAL A 120 2.25 -8.47 1.03
C VAL A 120 2.65 -9.15 -0.26
N LYS A 121 1.98 -10.25 -0.63
CA LYS A 121 2.19 -10.93 -1.92
C LYS A 121 1.66 -10.10 -3.10
N ALA A 122 0.47 -9.52 -2.96
CA ALA A 122 -0.12 -8.68 -4.00
C ALA A 122 0.68 -7.39 -4.24
N ALA A 123 1.30 -6.86 -3.19
CA ALA A 123 2.19 -5.71 -3.27
C ALA A 123 3.60 -6.06 -3.80
N GLU A 124 3.88 -7.37 -4.02
CA GLU A 124 5.17 -7.90 -4.50
C GLU A 124 6.37 -7.46 -3.66
N ILE A 125 6.18 -7.40 -2.32
CA ILE A 125 7.23 -6.95 -1.40
C ILE A 125 8.39 -7.93 -1.38
N SER A 126 9.58 -7.47 -1.81
CA SER A 126 10.82 -8.24 -1.84
C SER A 126 11.83 -7.82 -0.77
N VAL A 127 11.69 -6.61 -0.23
CA VAL A 127 12.58 -6.01 0.78
C VAL A 127 11.76 -5.54 1.98
N MET A 128 12.31 -5.63 3.19
CA MET A 128 11.64 -5.18 4.42
C MET A 128 12.53 -4.21 5.21
N PRO A 129 11.94 -3.07 5.71
CA PRO A 129 10.60 -2.60 5.43
C PRO A 129 10.42 -2.13 4.00
N SER A 130 9.19 -2.14 3.48
CA SER A 130 8.80 -1.39 2.28
C SER A 130 7.64 -0.49 2.61
N SER A 131 7.74 0.77 2.21
CA SER A 131 6.72 1.77 2.52
C SER A 131 6.26 2.48 1.25
N PHE A 132 4.97 2.76 1.19
CA PHE A 132 4.30 3.43 0.08
C PHE A 132 3.64 4.71 0.62
N LEU A 133 4.07 5.85 0.13
CA LEU A 133 3.46 7.12 0.49
C LEU A 133 2.39 7.48 -0.54
N VAL A 134 1.16 7.56 -0.07
CA VAL A 134 -0.08 7.68 -0.84
C VAL A 134 -0.65 9.07 -0.64
N ASP A 135 -1.07 9.72 -1.72
CA ASP A 135 -1.71 11.04 -1.66
C ASP A 135 -3.18 10.95 -1.24
N ARG A 136 -3.84 12.12 -1.10
CA ARG A 136 -5.25 12.24 -0.70
C ARG A 136 -6.25 11.60 -1.69
N LYS A 137 -5.80 11.30 -2.91
CA LYS A 137 -6.61 10.65 -3.96
C LYS A 137 -6.43 9.13 -3.96
N GLY A 138 -5.60 8.59 -3.06
CA GLY A 138 -5.29 7.18 -3.00
C GLY A 138 -4.20 6.72 -3.97
N VAL A 139 -3.45 7.64 -4.59
CA VAL A 139 -2.40 7.30 -5.55
C VAL A 139 -1.05 7.20 -4.83
N ILE A 140 -0.32 6.11 -5.05
CA ILE A 140 1.07 5.95 -4.59
C ILE A 140 1.94 6.98 -5.29
N ARG A 141 2.58 7.85 -4.53
CA ARG A 141 3.48 8.90 -5.05
C ARG A 141 4.95 8.54 -4.87
N PHE A 142 5.29 7.86 -3.78
CA PHE A 142 6.65 7.45 -3.47
C PHE A 142 6.69 6.02 -2.93
N VAL A 143 7.75 5.29 -3.28
CA VAL A 143 8.05 3.95 -2.81
C VAL A 143 9.41 3.97 -2.12
N HIS A 144 9.49 3.38 -0.93
CA HIS A 144 10.72 3.26 -0.15
C HIS A 144 10.99 1.80 0.15
N GLU A 145 12.18 1.34 -0.20
CA GLU A 145 12.66 -0.01 0.09
C GLU A 145 13.81 0.03 1.10
N GLY A 146 13.65 -0.69 2.20
CA GLY A 146 14.61 -0.69 3.30
C GLY A 146 14.53 0.55 4.18
N TRP A 147 15.37 0.56 5.22
CA TRP A 147 15.48 1.67 6.17
C TRP A 147 16.93 2.10 6.31
N HIS A 148 17.22 3.36 5.96
CA HIS A 148 18.55 3.96 5.94
C HIS A 148 18.72 5.03 7.03
N GLY A 149 18.00 4.88 8.14
CA GLY A 149 18.13 5.77 9.30
C GLY A 149 17.74 7.22 8.99
N LYS A 150 18.65 8.14 9.21
CA LYS A 150 18.40 9.59 9.08
C LYS A 150 17.94 9.98 7.67
N GLU A 151 18.53 9.38 6.64
CA GLU A 151 18.15 9.64 5.24
C GLU A 151 16.68 9.30 4.97
N SER A 152 16.23 8.12 5.43
CA SER A 152 14.81 7.73 5.29
C SER A 152 13.88 8.70 6.00
N VAL A 153 14.25 9.17 7.20
CA VAL A 153 13.45 10.15 7.96
C VAL A 153 13.34 11.49 7.22
N GLU A 154 14.45 12.00 6.69
CA GLU A 154 14.49 13.26 5.95
C GLU A 154 13.64 13.18 4.67
N ASN A 155 13.82 12.11 3.88
CA ASN A 155 13.05 11.88 2.66
C ASN A 155 11.55 11.78 2.95
N LEU A 156 11.15 10.96 3.91
CA LEU A 156 9.73 10.82 4.29
C LEU A 156 9.14 12.14 4.75
N ARG A 157 9.85 12.87 5.64
CA ARG A 157 9.37 14.17 6.12
C ARG A 157 9.10 15.14 4.98
N ASP A 158 10.05 15.31 4.07
CA ASP A 158 9.95 16.28 2.98
C ASP A 158 8.84 15.91 1.99
N GLN A 159 8.70 14.61 1.70
CA GLN A 159 7.64 14.09 0.83
C GLN A 159 6.26 14.19 1.48
N ILE A 160 6.11 13.88 2.77
CA ILE A 160 4.87 14.07 3.52
C ILE A 160 4.45 15.55 3.46
N GLN A 161 5.37 16.47 3.74
CA GLN A 161 5.08 17.90 3.69
C GLN A 161 4.65 18.37 2.29
N ALA A 162 5.29 17.85 1.24
CA ALA A 162 4.91 18.15 -0.14
C ALA A 162 3.48 17.71 -0.45
N LEU A 163 3.11 16.46 -0.09
CA LEU A 163 1.76 15.94 -0.35
C LEU A 163 0.68 16.60 0.52
N LEU A 164 1.01 17.02 1.74
CA LEU A 164 0.08 17.75 2.60
C LEU A 164 -0.23 19.16 2.07
N ALA A 165 0.67 19.73 1.29
CA ALA A 165 0.52 21.06 0.69
C ALA A 165 -0.29 21.04 -0.64
N GLU A 166 -0.56 19.87 -1.24
CA GLU A 166 -1.42 19.71 -2.42
C GLU A 166 -2.92 19.78 -2.06
#